data_0935c1680faf3ce96d1260beebd63e10
#
_entry.id   0935c1680faf3ce96d1260beebd63e10
#
_cell.length_a   1.000
_cell.length_b   1.000
_cell.length_c   1.000
_cell.angle_alpha   90.00
_cell.angle_beta   90.00
_cell.angle_gamma   90.00
#
_symmetry.space_group_name_H-M   'P 1'
#
loop_
_entity.id
_entity.type
_entity.pdbx_description
1 polymer ?
#
loop_
_entity_poly.entity_id
_entity_poly.type
_entity_poly.pdbx_seq_one_letter_code
_entity_poly.pdbx_strand_id
1 'polypeptide(L)'
;AEWLARGADRLGWRTFTPPLAVNTRPYLGRDACIQCAQCIGFACPTDAKNGSHNTLLPRALASRRCTLVTRAHASRILTDGFGQAIGVEYFAPTTTDSATLERRTARARTIIVSSGAIESARLLLLSASPLQPHGLGNHSDHLGRHVQGHAYPIAYGLLPPDVESSLLGPGVSVATTQFNHGNPGIIGGAMLANDFVKLPLIFWRQSLPPDTPRWGLANKRAMRDLFRRGIDVRGPVQEIPSPDSRVTLDPAVRDTFGLPVARLSGTTHPETVRTAEFLRARAEEWLRASGADRVWSWPAEKKFSAGQHQAGTCRMSADPRDGVTDPFGRVHGHDHLFVCDGSLHVTNGGFNPALTIMALAFRTAEHLLASP
;
A
#
# COMPACT_ATOMS: atom_id res chain seq x y z
N ALA A 1 -21.90 8.85 5.43
CA ALA A 1 -22.29 7.47 5.10
C ALA A 1 -23.73 7.38 4.59
N GLU A 2 -24.71 7.89 5.34
CA GLU A 2 -26.14 7.76 5.05
C GLU A 2 -26.54 8.27 3.65
N TRP A 3 -26.06 9.43 3.22
CA TRP A 3 -26.32 9.98 1.89
C TRP A 3 -25.84 9.05 0.78
N LEU A 4 -24.64 8.48 0.92
CA LEU A 4 -24.12 7.51 -0.04
C LEU A 4 -24.90 6.19 -0.01
N ALA A 5 -25.29 5.70 1.16
CA ALA A 5 -26.11 4.50 1.26
C ALA A 5 -27.46 4.69 0.53
N ARG A 6 -28.18 5.80 0.78
CA ARG A 6 -29.43 6.13 0.05
C ARG A 6 -29.21 6.28 -1.45
N GLY A 7 -28.07 6.85 -1.88
CA GLY A 7 -27.74 6.95 -3.31
C GLY A 7 -27.52 5.59 -3.95
N ALA A 8 -26.83 4.68 -3.24
CA ALA A 8 -26.64 3.30 -3.69
C ALA A 8 -27.98 2.54 -3.79
N ASP A 9 -28.84 2.70 -2.79
CA ASP A 9 -30.19 2.07 -2.80
C ASP A 9 -31.02 2.51 -4.01
N ARG A 10 -30.97 3.79 -4.39
CA ARG A 10 -31.63 4.33 -5.61
C ARG A 10 -31.09 3.70 -6.90
N LEU A 11 -29.83 3.27 -6.88
CA LEU A 11 -29.15 2.59 -8.01
C LEU A 11 -29.30 1.07 -7.95
N GLY A 12 -29.92 0.53 -6.91
CA GLY A 12 -30.00 -0.91 -6.69
C GLY A 12 -28.66 -1.55 -6.29
N TRP A 13 -27.70 -0.75 -5.79
CA TRP A 13 -26.40 -1.25 -5.35
C TRP A 13 -26.41 -1.61 -3.88
N ARG A 14 -25.70 -2.68 -3.55
CA ARG A 14 -25.50 -3.10 -2.16
C ARG A 14 -24.31 -2.37 -1.55
N THR A 15 -24.49 -1.84 -0.35
CA THR A 15 -23.41 -1.22 0.43
C THR A 15 -23.15 -1.99 1.73
N PHE A 16 -21.96 -1.79 2.27
CA PHE A 16 -21.55 -2.34 3.55
C PHE A 16 -20.58 -1.37 4.24
N THR A 17 -20.42 -1.52 5.56
CA THR A 17 -19.35 -0.85 6.29
C THR A 17 -18.07 -1.67 6.14
N PRO A 18 -17.02 -1.15 5.48
CA PRO A 18 -15.80 -1.90 5.28
C PRO A 18 -15.09 -2.15 6.62
N PRO A 19 -14.52 -3.35 6.83
CA PRO A 19 -13.72 -3.62 8.02
C PRO A 19 -12.44 -2.79 8.00
N LEU A 20 -12.12 -2.15 9.11
CA LEU A 20 -10.88 -1.40 9.31
C LEU A 20 -10.08 -2.00 10.46
N ALA A 21 -8.75 -1.91 10.37
CA ALA A 21 -7.86 -2.34 11.45
C ALA A 21 -7.87 -1.32 12.61
N VAL A 22 -9.03 -1.15 13.24
CA VAL A 22 -9.27 -0.19 14.33
C VAL A 22 -10.06 -0.87 15.45
N ASN A 23 -9.65 -0.69 16.71
CA ASN A 23 -10.39 -1.18 17.85
C ASN A 23 -11.73 -0.45 17.96
N THR A 24 -12.85 -1.16 17.89
CA THR A 24 -14.19 -0.62 18.14
C THR A 24 -14.60 -0.74 19.61
N ARG A 25 -13.83 -1.48 20.38
CA ARG A 25 -13.91 -1.65 21.85
C ARG A 25 -12.48 -1.81 22.39
N PRO A 26 -12.24 -1.57 23.69
CA PRO A 26 -10.93 -1.80 24.28
C PRO A 26 -10.44 -3.23 24.01
N TYR A 27 -9.19 -3.38 23.62
CA TYR A 27 -8.60 -4.68 23.27
C TYR A 27 -7.10 -4.70 23.54
N LEU A 28 -6.63 -5.70 24.24
CA LEU A 28 -5.21 -5.91 24.61
C LEU A 28 -4.55 -4.67 25.22
N GLY A 29 -5.22 -4.03 26.20
CA GLY A 29 -4.70 -2.86 26.91
C GLY A 29 -4.70 -1.55 26.10
N ARG A 30 -5.34 -1.51 24.92
CA ARG A 30 -5.51 -0.33 24.09
C ARG A 30 -6.98 0.06 24.00
N ASP A 31 -7.24 1.35 23.97
CA ASP A 31 -8.59 1.89 23.97
C ASP A 31 -9.34 1.69 22.65
N ALA A 32 -10.63 1.94 22.69
CA ALA A 32 -11.49 2.02 21.51
C ALA A 32 -11.25 3.31 20.73
N CYS A 33 -11.63 3.30 19.47
CA CYS A 33 -11.65 4.47 18.61
C CYS A 33 -12.64 5.52 19.14
N ILE A 34 -12.16 6.74 19.33
CA ILE A 34 -12.96 7.91 19.77
C ILE A 34 -13.54 8.71 18.60
N GLN A 35 -13.43 8.21 17.38
CA GLN A 35 -13.95 8.83 16.16
C GLN A 35 -13.45 10.27 15.91
N CYS A 36 -12.20 10.55 16.24
CA CYS A 36 -11.58 11.87 16.21
C CYS A 36 -11.31 12.40 14.78
N ALA A 37 -11.60 11.64 13.72
CA ALA A 37 -11.38 12.01 12.33
C ALA A 37 -9.91 12.24 11.92
N GLN A 38 -8.93 11.80 12.69
CA GLN A 38 -7.50 12.02 12.46
C GLN A 38 -6.76 10.74 12.04
N CYS A 39 -7.42 9.86 11.27
CA CYS A 39 -6.80 8.58 10.86
C CYS A 39 -5.66 8.75 9.85
N ILE A 40 -5.63 9.85 9.09
CA ILE A 40 -4.60 10.13 8.10
C ILE A 40 -3.67 11.24 8.59
N GLY A 41 -2.36 10.97 8.50
CA GLY A 41 -1.32 11.95 8.79
C GLY A 41 -1.04 12.18 10.28
N PHE A 42 -1.77 11.50 11.19
CA PHE A 42 -1.60 11.67 12.63
C PHE A 42 -1.46 10.33 13.35
N ALA A 43 -0.74 10.35 14.46
CA ALA A 43 -0.76 9.24 15.41
C ALA A 43 -2.16 9.10 16.02
N CYS A 44 -2.58 7.86 16.29
CA CYS A 44 -3.86 7.61 16.93
C CYS A 44 -3.76 7.99 18.43
N PRO A 45 -4.58 8.94 18.94
CA PRO A 45 -4.44 9.40 20.33
C PRO A 45 -4.83 8.36 21.37
N THR A 46 -5.60 7.33 20.99
CA THR A 46 -6.03 6.23 21.84
C THR A 46 -5.37 4.89 21.48
N ASP A 47 -4.39 4.91 20.60
CA ASP A 47 -3.73 3.71 20.05
C ASP A 47 -4.73 2.65 19.51
N ALA A 48 -5.93 3.07 19.14
CA ALA A 48 -6.97 2.18 18.60
C ALA A 48 -6.66 1.70 17.18
N LYS A 49 -5.87 2.46 16.40
CA LYS A 49 -5.45 2.08 15.06
C LYS A 49 -4.38 0.99 15.12
N ASN A 50 -4.65 -0.17 14.53
CA ASN A 50 -3.82 -1.36 14.60
C ASN A 50 -2.73 -1.39 13.51
N GLY A 51 -1.56 -1.85 13.91
CA GLY A 51 -0.44 -2.19 13.05
C GLY A 51 0.44 -3.24 13.74
N SER A 52 1.39 -3.83 13.02
CA SER A 52 2.29 -4.85 13.60
C SER A 52 3.10 -4.31 14.79
N HIS A 53 3.43 -3.00 14.78
CA HIS A 53 4.21 -2.34 15.84
C HIS A 53 3.51 -2.30 17.21
N ASN A 54 2.17 -2.26 17.25
CA ASN A 54 1.40 -2.20 18.48
C ASN A 54 0.51 -3.43 18.72
N THR A 55 0.60 -4.45 17.88
CA THR A 55 -0.12 -5.71 18.02
C THR A 55 0.82 -6.90 18.21
N LEU A 56 1.55 -7.28 17.17
CA LEU A 56 2.38 -8.51 17.16
C LEU A 56 3.78 -8.27 17.76
N LEU A 57 4.43 -7.16 17.42
CA LEU A 57 5.79 -6.88 17.86
C LEU A 57 5.95 -6.80 19.40
N PRO A 58 5.06 -6.13 20.16
CA PRO A 58 5.15 -6.13 21.61
C PRO A 58 5.07 -7.54 22.22
N ARG A 59 4.23 -8.42 21.64
CA ARG A 59 4.10 -9.81 22.07
C ARG A 59 5.35 -10.64 21.76
N ALA A 60 5.95 -10.42 20.58
CA ALA A 60 7.20 -11.05 20.21
C ALA A 60 8.34 -10.64 21.16
N LEU A 61 8.45 -9.37 21.47
CA LEU A 61 9.45 -8.86 22.43
C LEU A 61 9.23 -9.39 23.85
N ALA A 62 7.98 -9.46 24.31
CA ALA A 62 7.63 -10.00 25.62
C ALA A 62 7.98 -11.47 25.77
N SER A 63 8.05 -12.24 24.66
CA SER A 63 8.50 -13.65 24.68
C SER A 63 9.97 -13.84 25.02
N ARG A 64 10.77 -12.77 24.98
CA ARG A 64 12.26 -12.76 25.12
C ARG A 64 12.99 -13.61 24.07
N ARG A 65 12.30 -14.02 23.01
CA ARG A 65 12.87 -14.75 21.85
C ARG A 65 13.05 -13.88 20.62
N CYS A 66 12.72 -12.59 20.74
CA CYS A 66 12.84 -11.60 19.67
C CYS A 66 13.72 -10.45 20.14
N THR A 67 14.70 -10.08 19.30
CA THR A 67 15.53 -8.90 19.49
C THR A 67 15.21 -7.90 18.39
N LEU A 68 14.83 -6.68 18.77
CA LEU A 68 14.60 -5.57 17.86
C LEU A 68 15.82 -4.66 17.82
N VAL A 69 16.41 -4.51 16.64
CA VAL A 69 17.49 -3.53 16.39
C VAL A 69 16.88 -2.37 15.60
N THR A 70 16.72 -1.24 16.25
CA THR A 70 16.21 0.00 15.64
C THR A 70 17.34 0.84 15.06
N ARG A 71 16.99 1.84 14.20
CA ARG A 71 17.97 2.70 13.51
C ARG A 71 18.99 1.88 12.70
N ALA A 72 18.59 0.70 12.25
CA ALA A 72 19.42 -0.21 11.47
C ALA A 72 18.95 -0.21 10.01
N HIS A 73 19.89 -0.09 9.07
CA HIS A 73 19.62 -0.08 7.64
C HIS A 73 20.34 -1.25 6.97
N ALA A 74 19.59 -2.24 6.50
CA ALA A 74 20.15 -3.39 5.79
C ALA A 74 20.75 -2.94 4.45
N SER A 75 22.01 -3.30 4.21
CA SER A 75 22.75 -2.91 3.00
C SER A 75 22.82 -4.02 1.96
N ARG A 76 22.94 -5.25 2.40
CA ARG A 76 22.92 -6.43 1.53
C ARG A 76 22.75 -7.74 2.33
N ILE A 77 22.30 -8.77 1.65
CA ILE A 77 22.30 -10.14 2.12
C ILE A 77 23.67 -10.76 1.79
N LEU A 78 24.27 -11.44 2.76
CA LEU A 78 25.53 -12.13 2.60
C LEU A 78 25.30 -13.55 2.15
N THR A 79 26.13 -14.04 1.21
CA THR A 79 26.08 -15.41 0.70
C THR A 79 27.38 -16.14 1.00
N ASP A 80 27.30 -17.46 1.08
CA ASP A 80 28.47 -18.35 1.14
C ASP A 80 29.10 -18.61 -0.23
N GLY A 81 30.11 -19.50 -0.29
CA GLY A 81 30.80 -19.91 -1.52
C GLY A 81 29.90 -20.66 -2.52
N PHE A 82 28.72 -21.13 -2.10
CA PHE A 82 27.73 -21.81 -2.93
C PHE A 82 26.58 -20.88 -3.36
N GLY A 83 26.64 -19.61 -2.94
CA GLY A 83 25.61 -18.62 -3.25
C GLY A 83 24.40 -18.65 -2.31
N GLN A 84 24.41 -19.48 -1.24
CA GLN A 84 23.32 -19.54 -0.28
C GLN A 84 23.36 -18.39 0.74
N ALA A 85 22.20 -17.85 1.10
CA ALA A 85 22.11 -16.74 2.05
C ALA A 85 22.46 -17.18 3.47
N ILE A 86 23.39 -16.45 4.13
CA ILE A 86 23.94 -16.79 5.46
C ILE A 86 23.89 -15.67 6.48
N GLY A 87 23.44 -14.47 6.08
CA GLY A 87 23.41 -13.32 6.98
C GLY A 87 23.03 -12.04 6.28
N VAL A 88 22.99 -10.96 7.02
CA VAL A 88 22.73 -9.61 6.52
C VAL A 88 23.82 -8.65 7.00
N GLU A 89 24.29 -7.80 6.12
CA GLU A 89 25.10 -6.62 6.44
C GLU A 89 24.19 -5.43 6.61
N TYR A 90 24.41 -4.62 7.62
CA TYR A 90 23.59 -3.44 7.92
C TYR A 90 24.38 -2.33 8.59
N PHE A 91 23.93 -1.12 8.43
CA PHE A 91 24.41 0.06 9.16
C PHE A 91 23.58 0.25 10.41
N ALA A 92 24.21 0.46 11.57
CA ALA A 92 23.54 0.77 12.82
C ALA A 92 24.44 1.63 13.70
N PRO A 93 23.88 2.43 14.62
CA PRO A 93 24.67 3.22 15.54
C PRO A 93 25.47 2.32 16.51
N THR A 94 26.64 2.80 16.92
CA THR A 94 27.50 2.11 17.92
C THR A 94 26.85 2.05 19.29
N THR A 95 26.20 3.14 19.67
CA THR A 95 25.42 3.28 20.91
C THR A 95 24.08 3.90 20.59
N THR A 96 23.11 3.81 21.50
CA THR A 96 21.76 4.36 21.34
C THR A 96 21.76 5.84 20.95
N ASP A 97 22.73 6.62 21.46
CA ASP A 97 22.79 8.07 21.26
C ASP A 97 23.80 8.48 20.16
N SER A 98 24.50 7.53 19.55
CA SER A 98 25.47 7.83 18.49
C SER A 98 24.77 8.28 17.20
N ALA A 99 25.25 9.37 16.61
CA ALA A 99 24.94 9.79 15.26
C ALA A 99 25.76 9.00 14.20
N THR A 100 26.89 8.42 14.61
CA THR A 100 27.78 7.66 13.72
C THR A 100 27.21 6.26 13.52
N LEU A 101 27.07 5.86 12.26
CA LEU A 101 26.62 4.53 11.88
C LEU A 101 27.83 3.69 11.47
N GLU A 102 27.88 2.48 11.98
CA GLU A 102 28.89 1.49 11.64
C GLU A 102 28.28 0.35 10.84
N ARG A 103 29.11 -0.26 10.01
CA ARG A 103 28.76 -1.46 9.29
C ARG A 103 28.86 -2.67 10.22
N ARG A 104 27.80 -3.43 10.30
CA ARG A 104 27.65 -4.62 11.15
C ARG A 104 27.14 -5.79 10.34
N THR A 105 27.29 -6.98 10.90
CA THR A 105 26.81 -8.23 10.30
C THR A 105 26.00 -9.02 11.32
N ALA A 106 24.86 -9.54 10.90
CA ALA A 106 24.12 -10.55 11.61
C ALA A 106 24.08 -11.85 10.77
N ARG A 107 24.43 -12.96 11.38
CA ARG A 107 24.34 -14.29 10.75
C ARG A 107 23.12 -15.04 11.23
N ALA A 108 22.46 -15.74 10.32
CA ALA A 108 21.25 -16.50 10.63
C ALA A 108 21.15 -17.72 9.69
N ARG A 109 20.49 -18.78 10.16
CA ARG A 109 20.14 -19.92 9.34
C ARG A 109 19.07 -19.56 8.30
N THR A 110 18.07 -18.78 8.70
CA THR A 110 16.98 -18.33 7.83
C THR A 110 16.92 -16.82 7.82
N ILE A 111 16.78 -16.24 6.64
CA ILE A 111 16.68 -14.78 6.42
C ILE A 111 15.32 -14.50 5.78
N ILE A 112 14.58 -13.56 6.37
CA ILE A 112 13.27 -13.12 5.87
C ILE A 112 13.36 -11.63 5.53
N VAL A 113 13.14 -11.29 4.27
CA VAL A 113 13.10 -9.91 3.76
C VAL A 113 11.66 -9.41 3.79
N SER A 114 11.41 -8.32 4.51
CA SER A 114 10.06 -7.73 4.67
C SER A 114 10.12 -6.20 4.63
N SER A 115 10.85 -5.67 3.65
CA SER A 115 11.12 -4.23 3.54
C SER A 115 10.09 -3.47 2.69
N GLY A 116 9.02 -4.15 2.26
CA GLY A 116 8.04 -3.62 1.30
C GLY A 116 8.48 -3.76 -0.15
N ALA A 117 7.55 -3.68 -1.08
CA ALA A 117 7.77 -4.09 -2.47
C ALA A 117 8.97 -3.42 -3.15
N ILE A 118 9.22 -2.15 -2.89
CA ILE A 118 10.33 -1.44 -3.52
C ILE A 118 11.65 -1.80 -2.87
N GLU A 119 11.76 -1.72 -1.54
CA GLU A 119 13.02 -1.88 -0.82
C GLU A 119 13.42 -3.37 -0.70
N SER A 120 12.48 -4.33 -0.70
CA SER A 120 12.81 -5.76 -0.78
C SER A 120 13.48 -6.11 -2.11
N ALA A 121 12.95 -5.62 -3.23
CA ALA A 121 13.61 -5.79 -4.52
C ALA A 121 14.97 -5.08 -4.57
N ARG A 122 15.05 -3.85 -4.05
CA ARG A 122 16.32 -3.12 -3.96
C ARG A 122 17.36 -3.89 -3.18
N LEU A 123 17.01 -4.43 -2.00
CA LEU A 123 17.93 -5.18 -1.16
C LEU A 123 18.45 -6.44 -1.87
N LEU A 124 17.58 -7.19 -2.54
CA LEU A 124 17.98 -8.36 -3.32
C LEU A 124 18.89 -8.00 -4.51
N LEU A 125 18.63 -6.87 -5.19
CA LEU A 125 19.48 -6.34 -6.25
C LEU A 125 20.85 -5.86 -5.72
N LEU A 126 20.89 -5.18 -4.57
CA LEU A 126 22.13 -4.77 -3.90
C LEU A 126 22.98 -5.95 -3.41
N SER A 127 22.36 -7.12 -3.28
CA SER A 127 23.00 -8.36 -2.81
C SER A 127 23.64 -9.17 -3.94
N ALA A 128 23.84 -8.57 -5.11
CA ALA A 128 24.55 -9.22 -6.22
C ALA A 128 25.92 -9.78 -5.79
N SER A 129 26.29 -10.94 -6.34
CA SER A 129 27.54 -11.65 -6.07
C SER A 129 28.13 -12.21 -7.38
N PRO A 130 29.37 -12.70 -7.39
CA PRO A 130 29.91 -13.35 -8.59
C PRO A 130 29.07 -14.51 -9.11
N LEU A 131 28.39 -15.27 -8.22
CA LEU A 131 27.51 -16.37 -8.58
C LEU A 131 26.11 -15.89 -9.01
N GLN A 132 25.70 -14.71 -8.57
CA GLN A 132 24.38 -14.11 -8.85
C GLN A 132 24.54 -12.63 -9.21
N PRO A 133 25.12 -12.32 -10.38
CA PRO A 133 25.55 -10.95 -10.74
C PRO A 133 24.38 -9.96 -10.93
N HIS A 134 23.15 -10.47 -11.09
CA HIS A 134 21.96 -9.68 -11.32
C HIS A 134 21.06 -9.53 -10.07
N GLY A 135 21.56 -9.95 -8.89
CA GLY A 135 20.80 -9.96 -7.64
C GLY A 135 20.30 -11.35 -7.26
N LEU A 136 19.96 -11.52 -5.98
CA LEU A 136 19.53 -12.82 -5.45
C LEU A 136 18.13 -13.19 -5.99
N GLY A 137 17.97 -14.40 -6.50
CA GLY A 137 16.72 -14.89 -7.07
C GLY A 137 16.36 -14.29 -8.44
N ASN A 138 17.30 -13.65 -9.13
CA ASN A 138 17.05 -13.00 -10.41
C ASN A 138 17.51 -13.80 -11.63
N HIS A 139 17.29 -15.12 -11.62
CA HIS A 139 17.70 -16.02 -12.69
C HIS A 139 16.99 -15.76 -14.02
N SER A 140 15.74 -15.28 -13.95
CA SER A 140 14.85 -15.08 -15.10
C SER A 140 14.50 -13.62 -15.34
N ASP A 141 15.26 -12.66 -14.78
CA ASP A 141 15.04 -11.21 -14.86
C ASP A 141 13.65 -10.75 -14.37
N HIS A 142 13.07 -11.47 -13.38
CA HIS A 142 11.80 -11.10 -12.77
C HIS A 142 11.95 -10.20 -11.53
N LEU A 143 13.13 -10.17 -10.90
CA LEU A 143 13.37 -9.34 -9.72
C LEU A 143 13.21 -7.86 -10.06
N GLY A 144 12.35 -7.21 -9.29
CA GLY A 144 12.01 -5.80 -9.47
C GLY A 144 10.96 -5.54 -10.55
N ARG A 145 10.60 -6.50 -11.42
CA ARG A 145 9.55 -6.33 -12.45
C ARG A 145 8.14 -6.42 -11.85
N HIS A 146 7.15 -6.08 -12.67
CA HIS A 146 5.74 -6.14 -12.33
C HIS A 146 5.36 -5.22 -11.15
N VAL A 147 6.10 -4.12 -10.98
CA VAL A 147 5.71 -3.10 -10.00
C VAL A 147 4.31 -2.63 -10.31
N GLN A 148 3.45 -2.73 -9.34
CA GLN A 148 2.09 -2.25 -9.38
C GLN A 148 1.77 -1.53 -8.07
N GLY A 149 0.80 -0.67 -8.14
CA GLY A 149 0.24 0.00 -6.98
C GLY A 149 -1.27 -0.06 -7.04
N HIS A 150 -1.92 1.07 -6.86
CA HIS A 150 -3.31 1.25 -7.22
C HIS A 150 -3.50 2.61 -7.86
N ALA A 151 -4.05 2.63 -9.07
CA ALA A 151 -4.69 3.82 -9.60
C ALA A 151 -5.99 4.05 -8.79
N TYR A 152 -6.26 5.32 -8.47
CA TYR A 152 -7.45 5.72 -7.72
C TYR A 152 -8.28 6.69 -8.56
N PRO A 153 -9.26 6.23 -9.34
CA PRO A 153 -10.27 7.12 -9.90
C PRO A 153 -11.08 7.74 -8.76
N ILE A 154 -11.25 9.03 -8.81
CA ILE A 154 -11.91 9.80 -7.77
C ILE A 154 -12.99 10.67 -8.40
N ALA A 155 -14.21 10.57 -7.88
CA ALA A 155 -15.26 11.55 -8.11
C ALA A 155 -15.47 12.37 -6.83
N TYR A 156 -15.62 13.66 -7.00
CA TYR A 156 -15.86 14.62 -5.93
C TYR A 156 -17.28 15.16 -6.05
N GLY A 157 -17.88 15.49 -4.92
CA GLY A 157 -19.20 16.10 -4.86
C GLY A 157 -19.30 17.15 -3.77
N LEU A 158 -20.29 18.02 -3.91
CA LEU A 158 -20.76 18.90 -2.85
C LEU A 158 -22.17 18.48 -2.46
N LEU A 159 -22.37 18.21 -1.18
CA LEU A 159 -23.70 18.00 -0.61
C LEU A 159 -24.49 19.32 -0.61
N PRO A 160 -25.83 19.26 -0.54
CA PRO A 160 -26.68 20.46 -0.41
C PRO A 160 -26.24 21.39 0.73
N PRO A 161 -26.53 22.72 0.66
CA PRO A 161 -26.04 23.68 1.64
C PRO A 161 -26.49 23.44 3.09
N ASP A 162 -27.61 22.77 3.27
CA ASP A 162 -28.19 22.40 4.56
C ASP A 162 -27.62 21.08 5.12
N VAL A 163 -26.72 20.44 4.37
CA VAL A 163 -26.10 19.17 4.73
C VAL A 163 -24.61 19.32 4.94
N GLU A 164 -24.16 19.00 6.13
CA GLU A 164 -22.72 18.91 6.42
C GLU A 164 -22.23 17.47 6.34
N SER A 165 -21.09 17.28 5.66
CA SER A 165 -20.37 16.00 5.77
C SER A 165 -19.81 15.87 7.17
N SER A 166 -20.07 14.74 7.82
CA SER A 166 -19.49 14.45 9.13
C SER A 166 -17.97 14.38 9.02
N LEU A 167 -17.28 15.10 9.90
CA LEU A 167 -15.83 14.96 10.13
C LEU A 167 -15.56 13.94 11.25
N LEU A 168 -16.53 13.10 11.60
CA LEU A 168 -16.43 12.09 12.63
C LEU A 168 -16.16 10.72 12.02
N GLY A 169 -15.50 9.89 12.77
CA GLY A 169 -15.31 8.49 12.48
C GLY A 169 -13.97 8.14 11.85
N PRO A 170 -13.72 6.82 11.73
CA PRO A 170 -12.60 6.32 10.95
C PRO A 170 -12.81 6.62 9.47
N GLY A 171 -11.72 6.59 8.70
CA GLY A 171 -11.63 7.15 7.36
C GLY A 171 -12.68 6.70 6.36
N VAL A 172 -13.04 5.41 6.32
CA VAL A 172 -14.01 4.84 5.38
C VAL A 172 -15.20 4.30 6.15
N SER A 173 -16.41 4.63 5.75
CA SER A 173 -17.63 4.24 6.47
C SER A 173 -18.68 3.54 5.62
N VAL A 174 -18.64 3.68 4.30
CA VAL A 174 -19.53 2.99 3.37
C VAL A 174 -18.79 2.61 2.10
N ALA A 175 -18.99 1.39 1.65
CA ALA A 175 -18.39 0.85 0.44
C ALA A 175 -19.37 -0.04 -0.33
N THR A 176 -19.07 -0.27 -1.61
CA THR A 176 -19.73 -1.28 -2.44
C THR A 176 -18.72 -2.12 -3.19
N THR A 177 -19.00 -3.40 -3.35
CA THR A 177 -18.24 -4.34 -4.20
C THR A 177 -18.93 -4.62 -5.53
N GLN A 178 -19.95 -3.84 -5.86
CA GLN A 178 -20.78 -4.04 -7.07
C GLN A 178 -19.93 -4.14 -8.35
N PHE A 179 -18.78 -3.46 -8.38
CA PHE A 179 -17.90 -3.37 -9.54
C PHE A 179 -16.57 -4.08 -9.35
N ASN A 180 -16.49 -5.03 -8.41
CA ASN A 180 -15.25 -5.72 -8.14
C ASN A 180 -14.91 -6.76 -9.21
N HIS A 181 -15.95 -7.44 -9.76
CA HIS A 181 -15.82 -8.47 -10.78
C HIS A 181 -17.01 -8.45 -11.74
N GLY A 182 -16.88 -9.15 -12.89
CA GLY A 182 -17.98 -9.38 -13.82
C GLY A 182 -18.46 -8.14 -14.59
N ASN A 183 -17.63 -7.12 -14.71
CA ASN A 183 -17.94 -5.89 -15.43
C ASN A 183 -17.87 -6.15 -16.95
N PRO A 184 -18.95 -5.97 -17.72
CA PRO A 184 -18.93 -6.24 -19.15
C PRO A 184 -17.86 -5.43 -19.89
N GLY A 185 -16.98 -6.14 -20.61
CA GLY A 185 -15.90 -5.53 -21.39
C GLY A 185 -14.78 -4.88 -20.57
N ILE A 186 -14.73 -5.06 -19.25
CA ILE A 186 -13.71 -4.54 -18.35
C ILE A 186 -12.97 -5.70 -17.68
N ILE A 187 -11.65 -5.65 -17.69
CA ILE A 187 -10.82 -6.62 -16.98
C ILE A 187 -10.57 -6.11 -15.54
N GLY A 188 -10.95 -6.93 -14.55
CA GLY A 188 -10.84 -6.56 -13.14
C GLY A 188 -11.97 -5.63 -12.67
N GLY A 189 -11.65 -4.78 -11.72
CA GLY A 189 -12.58 -3.87 -11.09
C GLY A 189 -12.00 -3.22 -9.84
N ALA A 190 -12.88 -2.75 -8.95
CA ALA A 190 -12.53 -2.24 -7.63
C ALA A 190 -13.71 -2.23 -6.68
N MET A 191 -13.42 -2.18 -5.40
CA MET A 191 -14.33 -1.63 -4.41
C MET A 191 -14.45 -0.10 -4.64
N LEU A 192 -15.65 0.45 -4.55
CA LEU A 192 -15.86 1.90 -4.43
C LEU A 192 -16.28 2.23 -3.00
N ALA A 193 -15.72 3.29 -2.44
CA ALA A 193 -15.99 3.70 -1.06
C ALA A 193 -15.90 5.23 -0.93
N ASN A 194 -16.52 5.78 0.12
CA ASN A 194 -16.19 7.12 0.55
C ASN A 194 -14.74 7.16 1.04
N ASP A 195 -14.09 8.27 0.81
CA ASP A 195 -12.73 8.44 1.29
C ASP A 195 -12.69 9.03 2.70
N PHE A 196 -11.51 8.99 3.21
CA PHE A 196 -11.10 9.47 4.52
C PHE A 196 -11.59 10.88 4.83
N VAL A 197 -11.73 11.14 6.11
CA VAL A 197 -11.98 12.49 6.61
C VAL A 197 -10.96 13.46 6.04
N LYS A 198 -11.44 14.52 5.40
CA LYS A 198 -10.59 15.49 4.73
C LYS A 198 -10.10 16.55 5.70
N LEU A 199 -8.79 16.75 5.71
CA LEU A 199 -8.21 17.94 6.31
C LEU A 199 -8.43 19.15 5.38
N PRO A 200 -8.53 20.37 5.90
CA PRO A 200 -8.71 21.59 5.08
C PRO A 200 -7.69 21.73 3.95
N LEU A 201 -6.41 21.38 4.22
CA LEU A 201 -5.35 21.42 3.20
C LEU A 201 -5.58 20.40 2.08
N ILE A 202 -6.06 19.20 2.41
CA ILE A 202 -6.36 18.15 1.43
C ILE A 202 -7.56 18.57 0.58
N PHE A 203 -8.60 19.12 1.20
CA PHE A 203 -9.75 19.65 0.50
C PHE A 203 -9.37 20.79 -0.46
N TRP A 204 -8.58 21.74 0.01
CA TRP A 204 -8.06 22.84 -0.82
C TRP A 204 -7.27 22.33 -2.02
N ARG A 205 -6.38 21.36 -1.81
CA ARG A 205 -5.49 20.84 -2.85
C ARG A 205 -6.22 19.99 -3.89
N GLN A 206 -7.13 19.13 -3.45
CA GLN A 206 -7.67 18.03 -4.27
C GLN A 206 -9.15 18.14 -4.57
N SER A 207 -9.95 18.68 -3.64
CA SER A 207 -11.40 18.53 -3.65
C SER A 207 -12.16 19.85 -3.83
N LEU A 208 -11.49 20.98 -4.01
CA LEU A 208 -12.18 22.22 -4.43
C LEU A 208 -12.68 22.06 -5.87
N PRO A 209 -13.90 22.58 -6.17
CA PRO A 209 -14.38 22.60 -7.54
C PRO A 209 -13.38 23.25 -8.51
N PRO A 210 -13.32 22.80 -9.77
CA PRO A 210 -12.30 23.22 -10.73
C PRO A 210 -12.23 24.72 -10.99
N ASP A 211 -13.37 25.41 -10.95
CA ASP A 211 -13.54 26.85 -11.17
C ASP A 211 -13.33 27.71 -9.92
N THR A 212 -13.02 27.09 -8.77
CA THR A 212 -12.80 27.82 -7.52
C THR A 212 -11.41 28.46 -7.51
N PRO A 213 -11.29 29.76 -7.25
CA PRO A 213 -9.99 30.41 -7.08
C PRO A 213 -9.14 29.73 -6.00
N ARG A 214 -7.84 29.56 -6.24
CA ARG A 214 -6.92 28.89 -5.32
C ARG A 214 -6.27 29.80 -4.29
N TRP A 215 -6.50 31.09 -4.35
CA TRP A 215 -5.92 32.10 -3.45
C TRP A 215 -6.84 33.30 -3.28
N GLY A 216 -6.49 34.19 -2.34
CA GLY A 216 -7.22 35.43 -2.06
C GLY A 216 -8.53 35.25 -1.27
N LEU A 217 -9.32 36.32 -1.21
CA LEU A 217 -10.55 36.35 -0.43
C LEU A 217 -11.61 35.38 -0.95
N ALA A 218 -11.68 35.21 -2.27
CA ALA A 218 -12.63 34.29 -2.89
C ALA A 218 -12.32 32.82 -2.49
N ASN A 219 -11.05 32.45 -2.44
CA ASN A 219 -10.66 31.13 -1.93
C ASN A 219 -11.04 30.95 -0.46
N LYS A 220 -10.77 31.93 0.40
CA LYS A 220 -11.13 31.88 1.83
C LYS A 220 -12.63 31.68 2.04
N ARG A 221 -13.45 32.38 1.25
CA ARG A 221 -14.92 32.22 1.26
C ARG A 221 -15.32 30.83 0.81
N ALA A 222 -14.78 30.34 -0.32
CA ALA A 222 -15.06 29.01 -0.83
C ALA A 222 -14.66 27.93 0.18
N MET A 223 -13.49 28.04 0.82
CA MET A 223 -13.07 27.09 1.85
C MET A 223 -14.03 27.06 3.04
N ARG A 224 -14.48 28.21 3.52
CA ARG A 224 -15.46 28.31 4.60
C ARG A 224 -16.79 27.66 4.23
N ASP A 225 -17.29 27.95 3.02
CA ASP A 225 -18.65 27.62 2.60
C ASP A 225 -18.76 26.18 2.05
N LEU A 226 -17.66 25.61 1.51
CA LEU A 226 -17.67 24.33 0.80
C LEU A 226 -16.97 23.18 1.55
N PHE A 227 -16.03 23.48 2.46
CA PHE A 227 -15.23 22.44 3.10
C PHE A 227 -16.09 21.36 3.78
N ARG A 228 -17.11 21.76 4.52
CA ARG A 228 -18.00 20.82 5.26
C ARG A 228 -19.04 20.13 4.37
N ARG A 229 -19.19 20.55 3.13
CA ARG A 229 -20.08 19.95 2.14
C ARG A 229 -19.38 18.95 1.23
N GLY A 230 -18.06 18.94 1.27
CA GLY A 230 -17.25 18.08 0.40
C GLY A 230 -17.42 16.59 0.71
N ILE A 231 -17.70 15.82 -0.34
CA ILE A 231 -17.78 14.36 -0.31
C ILE A 231 -17.04 13.82 -1.52
N ASP A 232 -16.49 12.60 -1.42
CA ASP A 232 -15.96 11.90 -2.57
C ASP A 232 -16.13 10.38 -2.47
N VAL A 233 -16.03 9.78 -3.64
CA VAL A 233 -16.03 8.34 -3.84
C VAL A 233 -14.81 7.96 -4.66
N ARG A 234 -14.11 6.95 -4.22
CA ARG A 234 -12.94 6.39 -4.90
C ARG A 234 -12.78 4.91 -4.65
N GLY A 235 -11.87 4.27 -5.36
CA GLY A 235 -11.52 2.89 -5.09
C GLY A 235 -10.18 2.49 -5.70
N PRO A 236 -9.48 1.52 -5.10
CA PRO A 236 -8.23 0.98 -5.61
C PRO A 236 -8.49 0.08 -6.81
N VAL A 237 -8.09 0.48 -8.01
CA VAL A 237 -8.27 -0.32 -9.23
C VAL A 237 -7.37 -1.53 -9.20
N GLN A 238 -7.90 -2.70 -9.51
CA GLN A 238 -7.07 -3.86 -9.83
C GLN A 238 -6.21 -3.55 -11.05
N GLU A 239 -4.91 -3.43 -10.85
CA GLU A 239 -3.98 -3.17 -11.95
C GLU A 239 -3.57 -4.46 -12.65
N ILE A 240 -3.38 -4.37 -13.96
CA ILE A 240 -2.75 -5.43 -14.73
C ILE A 240 -1.24 -5.24 -14.63
N PRO A 241 -0.49 -6.20 -14.07
CA PRO A 241 0.95 -6.10 -13.92
C PRO A 241 1.65 -6.04 -15.29
N SER A 242 2.59 -5.11 -15.46
CA SER A 242 3.42 -5.01 -16.66
C SER A 242 4.86 -5.43 -16.33
N PRO A 243 5.50 -6.27 -17.16
CA PRO A 243 6.91 -6.60 -16.98
C PRO A 243 7.83 -5.39 -17.19
N ASP A 244 7.37 -4.34 -17.88
CA ASP A 244 8.13 -3.11 -18.13
C ASP A 244 8.08 -2.16 -16.92
N SER A 245 7.13 -2.34 -16.00
CA SER A 245 7.09 -1.60 -14.74
C SER A 245 8.02 -2.26 -13.75
N ARG A 246 9.10 -1.54 -13.36
CA ARG A 246 10.15 -2.17 -12.57
C ARG A 246 10.90 -1.25 -11.61
N VAL A 247 11.48 -1.87 -10.60
CA VAL A 247 12.53 -1.34 -9.74
C VAL A 247 13.89 -1.76 -10.30
N THR A 248 14.80 -0.82 -10.43
CA THR A 248 16.22 -1.07 -10.72
C THR A 248 17.08 -0.27 -9.74
N LEU A 249 18.38 -0.50 -9.73
CA LEU A 249 19.32 0.34 -9.00
C LEU A 249 19.68 1.56 -9.87
N ASP A 250 19.65 2.75 -9.30
CA ASP A 250 20.09 3.95 -10.00
C ASP A 250 21.62 3.95 -10.14
N PRO A 251 22.18 4.13 -11.33
CA PRO A 251 23.63 4.07 -11.55
C PRO A 251 24.38 5.27 -10.96
N ALA A 252 23.71 6.43 -10.82
CA ALA A 252 24.34 7.69 -10.44
C ALA A 252 23.96 8.14 -9.01
N VAL A 253 22.70 7.97 -8.62
CA VAL A 253 22.20 8.50 -7.35
C VAL A 253 22.43 7.50 -6.21
N ARG A 254 22.95 8.01 -5.11
CA ARG A 254 23.23 7.27 -3.88
C ARG A 254 22.43 7.83 -2.71
N ASP A 255 22.07 6.96 -1.79
CA ASP A 255 21.51 7.36 -0.51
C ASP A 255 22.57 7.84 0.49
N THR A 256 22.16 8.18 1.70
CA THR A 256 23.05 8.65 2.78
C THR A 256 24.05 7.59 3.27
N PHE A 257 23.87 6.32 2.90
CA PHE A 257 24.77 5.21 3.19
C PHE A 257 25.72 4.91 2.02
N GLY A 258 25.66 5.69 0.93
CA GLY A 258 26.45 5.47 -0.28
C GLY A 258 25.93 4.34 -1.18
N LEU A 259 24.74 3.79 -0.91
CA LEU A 259 24.14 2.72 -1.68
C LEU A 259 23.32 3.26 -2.86
N PRO A 260 23.30 2.58 -4.03
CA PRO A 260 22.39 2.94 -5.12
C PRO A 260 20.93 3.02 -4.66
N VAL A 261 20.22 4.10 -4.99
CA VAL A 261 18.79 4.22 -4.68
C VAL A 261 17.95 3.38 -5.64
N ALA A 262 16.73 3.04 -5.25
CA ALA A 262 15.75 2.43 -6.13
C ALA A 262 15.33 3.43 -7.22
N ARG A 263 15.42 3.02 -8.48
CA ARG A 263 14.88 3.74 -9.63
C ARG A 263 13.63 3.02 -10.10
N LEU A 264 12.52 3.76 -10.14
CA LEU A 264 11.24 3.27 -10.61
C LEU A 264 11.01 3.68 -12.05
N SER A 265 10.59 2.75 -12.89
CA SER A 265 10.24 3.00 -14.30
C SER A 265 9.01 2.18 -14.69
N GLY A 266 8.35 2.60 -15.76
CA GLY A 266 7.17 1.92 -16.30
C GLY A 266 5.97 2.83 -16.46
N THR A 267 4.82 2.22 -16.73
CA THR A 267 3.56 2.91 -16.98
C THR A 267 2.39 1.99 -16.63
N THR A 268 1.24 2.57 -16.39
CA THR A 268 -0.01 1.84 -16.18
C THR A 268 -0.46 1.13 -17.47
N HIS A 269 -0.88 -0.11 -17.37
CA HIS A 269 -1.41 -0.88 -18.49
C HIS A 269 -2.68 -0.22 -19.05
N PRO A 270 -2.91 -0.18 -20.39
CA PRO A 270 -4.08 0.47 -21.00
C PRO A 270 -5.43 -0.04 -20.45
N GLU A 271 -5.56 -1.34 -20.19
CA GLU A 271 -6.77 -1.93 -19.61
C GLU A 271 -7.00 -1.43 -18.15
N THR A 272 -5.95 -1.19 -17.39
CA THR A 272 -6.09 -0.56 -16.06
C THR A 272 -6.64 0.85 -16.17
N VAL A 273 -6.18 1.64 -17.16
CA VAL A 273 -6.73 2.99 -17.42
C VAL A 273 -8.21 2.90 -17.81
N ARG A 274 -8.58 1.93 -18.66
CA ARG A 274 -9.97 1.71 -19.06
C ARG A 274 -10.86 1.31 -17.87
N THR A 275 -10.35 0.45 -16.99
CA THR A 275 -11.04 0.08 -15.74
C THR A 275 -11.18 1.29 -14.82
N ALA A 276 -10.17 2.13 -14.70
CA ALA A 276 -10.21 3.35 -13.90
C ALA A 276 -11.27 4.34 -14.43
N GLU A 277 -11.37 4.52 -15.75
CA GLU A 277 -12.41 5.38 -16.36
C GLU A 277 -13.82 4.84 -16.12
N PHE A 278 -14.01 3.53 -16.26
CA PHE A 278 -15.28 2.88 -15.94
C PHE A 278 -15.67 3.16 -14.47
N LEU A 279 -14.76 2.94 -13.53
CA LEU A 279 -15.02 3.14 -12.09
C LEU A 279 -15.23 4.62 -11.74
N ARG A 280 -14.53 5.54 -12.42
CA ARG A 280 -14.73 6.98 -12.27
C ARG A 280 -16.17 7.36 -12.63
N ALA A 281 -16.68 6.85 -13.73
CA ALA A 281 -18.07 7.08 -14.14
C ALA A 281 -19.07 6.52 -13.12
N ARG A 282 -18.81 5.33 -12.56
CA ARG A 282 -19.66 4.76 -11.49
C ARG A 282 -19.61 5.59 -10.20
N ALA A 283 -18.44 6.10 -9.82
CA ALA A 283 -18.29 6.98 -8.67
C ALA A 283 -19.07 8.29 -8.83
N GLU A 284 -19.05 8.91 -10.03
CA GLU A 284 -19.88 10.08 -10.32
C GLU A 284 -21.39 9.79 -10.26
N GLU A 285 -21.80 8.66 -10.84
CA GLU A 285 -23.19 8.20 -10.80
C GLU A 285 -23.67 8.03 -9.35
N TRP A 286 -22.85 7.43 -8.50
CA TRP A 286 -23.15 7.25 -7.10
C TRP A 286 -23.34 8.59 -6.37
N LEU A 287 -22.44 9.54 -6.59
CA LEU A 287 -22.55 10.88 -5.98
C LEU A 287 -23.80 11.63 -6.45
N ARG A 288 -24.15 11.58 -7.75
CA ARG A 288 -25.38 12.18 -8.27
C ARG A 288 -26.63 11.54 -7.66
N ALA A 289 -26.68 10.21 -7.62
CA ALA A 289 -27.77 9.48 -6.98
C ALA A 289 -27.87 9.74 -5.48
N SER A 290 -26.76 10.09 -4.84
CA SER A 290 -26.71 10.50 -3.44
C SER A 290 -27.24 11.93 -3.20
N GLY A 291 -27.58 12.69 -4.25
CA GLY A 291 -28.10 14.05 -4.13
C GLY A 291 -27.04 15.13 -3.98
N ALA A 292 -25.82 14.88 -4.49
CA ALA A 292 -24.81 15.94 -4.56
C ALA A 292 -25.25 17.03 -5.56
N ASP A 293 -25.22 18.29 -5.15
CA ASP A 293 -25.58 19.46 -5.99
C ASP A 293 -24.61 19.63 -7.16
N ARG A 294 -23.36 19.25 -6.93
CA ARG A 294 -22.29 19.36 -7.90
C ARG A 294 -21.38 18.14 -7.83
N VAL A 295 -21.04 17.58 -8.98
CA VAL A 295 -20.14 16.43 -9.11
C VAL A 295 -19.10 16.72 -10.17
N TRP A 296 -17.82 16.38 -9.91
CA TRP A 296 -16.72 16.49 -10.87
C TRP A 296 -15.69 15.40 -10.62
N SER A 297 -14.92 15.10 -11.62
CA SER A 297 -13.78 14.20 -11.56
C SER A 297 -12.75 14.58 -12.62
N TRP A 298 -11.62 13.87 -12.62
CA TRP A 298 -10.58 14.05 -13.62
C TRP A 298 -10.40 12.74 -14.38
N PRO A 299 -10.11 12.77 -15.69
CA PRO A 299 -9.82 11.58 -16.47
C PRO A 299 -8.70 10.76 -15.83
N ALA A 300 -8.76 9.44 -15.98
CA ALA A 300 -7.67 8.57 -15.55
C ALA A 300 -6.43 8.81 -16.42
N GLU A 301 -5.28 8.94 -15.78
CA GLU A 301 -4.03 9.19 -16.47
C GLU A 301 -3.25 7.89 -16.68
N LYS A 302 -2.64 7.75 -17.87
CA LYS A 302 -1.66 6.70 -18.14
C LYS A 302 -0.33 7.11 -17.53
N LYS A 303 -0.15 6.84 -16.23
CA LYS A 303 1.08 7.13 -15.50
C LYS A 303 1.45 5.98 -14.59
N PHE A 304 2.71 5.89 -14.22
CA PHE A 304 3.19 4.90 -13.28
C PHE A 304 2.51 5.06 -11.91
N SER A 305 1.89 4.00 -11.41
CA SER A 305 1.13 4.01 -10.16
C SER A 305 1.84 3.22 -9.07
N ALA A 306 2.88 3.78 -8.49
CA ALA A 306 3.58 3.20 -7.33
C ALA A 306 3.48 4.08 -6.08
N GLY A 307 2.48 4.95 -6.02
CA GLY A 307 2.30 5.88 -4.90
C GLY A 307 1.69 5.24 -3.65
N GLN A 308 0.89 4.19 -3.83
CA GLN A 308 0.21 3.47 -2.73
C GLN A 308 0.16 1.98 -3.04
N HIS A 309 0.18 1.15 -1.97
CA HIS A 309 -0.03 -0.28 -2.07
C HIS A 309 0.94 -0.99 -3.03
N GLN A 310 2.21 -0.62 -2.98
CA GLN A 310 3.23 -1.18 -3.88
C GLN A 310 3.32 -2.70 -3.73
N ALA A 311 3.41 -3.40 -4.87
CA ALA A 311 3.36 -4.85 -4.94
C ALA A 311 4.13 -5.39 -6.16
N GLY A 312 4.36 -6.70 -6.21
CA GLY A 312 4.71 -7.46 -7.42
C GLY A 312 6.17 -7.67 -7.71
N THR A 313 7.09 -6.97 -7.08
CA THR A 313 8.53 -6.93 -7.44
C THR A 313 9.32 -8.19 -7.12
N CYS A 314 8.78 -9.07 -6.28
CA CYS A 314 9.31 -10.41 -5.98
C CYS A 314 8.18 -11.43 -6.13
N ARG A 315 7.40 -11.32 -7.22
CA ARG A 315 6.17 -12.08 -7.44
C ARG A 315 6.37 -13.57 -7.26
N MET A 316 5.35 -14.22 -6.66
CA MET A 316 5.33 -15.67 -6.49
C MET A 316 5.07 -16.39 -7.82
N SER A 317 5.73 -17.53 -8.00
CA SER A 317 5.43 -18.52 -9.05
C SER A 317 5.86 -19.91 -8.60
N ALA A 318 5.15 -20.93 -9.04
CA ALA A 318 5.60 -22.31 -8.88
C ALA A 318 6.81 -22.64 -9.79
N ASP A 319 6.92 -21.93 -10.93
CA ASP A 319 8.02 -22.08 -11.88
C ASP A 319 9.04 -20.95 -11.66
N PRO A 320 10.33 -21.26 -11.41
CA PRO A 320 11.36 -20.26 -11.22
C PRO A 320 11.63 -19.40 -12.47
N ARG A 321 11.12 -19.80 -13.64
CA ARG A 321 11.20 -19.00 -14.87
C ARG A 321 10.20 -17.85 -14.90
N ASP A 322 9.14 -17.88 -14.07
CA ASP A 322 8.01 -16.97 -14.11
C ASP A 322 7.88 -16.06 -12.87
N GLY A 323 8.80 -16.20 -11.92
CA GLY A 323 8.78 -15.42 -10.68
C GLY A 323 10.10 -15.43 -9.92
N VAL A 324 10.10 -14.74 -8.79
CA VAL A 324 11.29 -14.59 -7.92
C VAL A 324 11.21 -15.55 -6.73
N THR A 325 10.00 -15.85 -6.26
CA THR A 325 9.76 -16.67 -5.08
C THR A 325 8.79 -17.81 -5.39
N ASP A 326 8.89 -18.87 -4.62
CA ASP A 326 7.89 -19.94 -4.61
C ASP A 326 6.57 -19.48 -3.93
N PRO A 327 5.51 -20.31 -3.93
CA PRO A 327 4.25 -19.95 -3.28
C PRO A 327 4.32 -19.68 -1.77
N PHE A 328 5.40 -20.03 -1.09
CA PHE A 328 5.61 -19.76 0.34
C PHE A 328 6.54 -18.58 0.61
N GLY A 329 6.93 -17.86 -0.44
CA GLY A 329 7.82 -16.70 -0.37
C GLY A 329 9.31 -17.07 -0.34
N ARG A 330 9.70 -18.34 -0.49
CA ARG A 330 11.11 -18.74 -0.58
C ARG A 330 11.68 -18.29 -1.91
N VAL A 331 12.80 -17.59 -1.89
CA VAL A 331 13.49 -17.12 -3.10
C VAL A 331 14.03 -18.31 -3.89
N HIS A 332 13.69 -18.38 -5.17
CA HIS A 332 14.16 -19.47 -6.04
C HIS A 332 15.70 -19.56 -6.07
N GLY A 333 16.21 -20.78 -5.92
CA GLY A 333 17.65 -21.04 -5.82
C GLY A 333 18.25 -20.84 -4.42
N HIS A 334 17.44 -20.53 -3.41
CA HIS A 334 17.87 -20.40 -2.02
C HIS A 334 17.03 -21.28 -1.08
N ASP A 335 17.67 -22.00 -0.18
CA ASP A 335 16.98 -22.90 0.76
C ASP A 335 16.38 -22.12 1.94
N HIS A 336 17.05 -21.06 2.38
CA HIS A 336 16.76 -20.36 3.63
C HIS A 336 16.61 -18.83 3.46
N LEU A 337 16.32 -18.34 2.25
CA LEU A 337 16.01 -16.94 1.98
C LEU A 337 14.53 -16.80 1.59
N PHE A 338 13.82 -15.98 2.31
CA PHE A 338 12.38 -15.73 2.09
C PHE A 338 12.11 -14.23 1.91
N VAL A 339 11.06 -13.92 1.16
CA VAL A 339 10.44 -12.60 1.10
C VAL A 339 9.05 -12.71 1.73
N CYS A 340 8.65 -11.71 2.53
CA CYS A 340 7.40 -11.76 3.26
C CYS A 340 6.75 -10.37 3.38
N ASP A 341 6.32 -9.82 2.25
CA ASP A 341 5.63 -8.53 2.15
C ASP A 341 4.81 -8.43 0.85
N GLY A 342 4.35 -7.22 0.50
CA GLY A 342 3.55 -6.97 -0.69
C GLY A 342 4.25 -7.27 -2.02
N SER A 343 5.58 -7.44 -2.04
CA SER A 343 6.32 -7.78 -3.26
C SER A 343 5.96 -9.17 -3.80
N LEU A 344 5.43 -10.06 -2.95
CA LEU A 344 5.00 -11.41 -3.33
C LEU A 344 3.77 -11.43 -4.25
N HIS A 345 2.96 -10.39 -4.25
CA HIS A 345 1.69 -10.39 -4.99
C HIS A 345 1.91 -10.57 -6.48
N VAL A 346 1.17 -11.51 -7.08
CA VAL A 346 1.10 -11.69 -8.54
C VAL A 346 0.22 -10.61 -9.15
N THR A 347 -0.90 -10.30 -8.50
CA THR A 347 -1.76 -9.14 -8.77
C THR A 347 -2.24 -8.53 -7.47
N ASN A 348 -2.41 -7.22 -7.44
CA ASN A 348 -2.72 -6.50 -6.21
C ASN A 348 -4.23 -6.48 -5.86
N GLY A 349 -5.10 -6.97 -6.76
CA GLY A 349 -6.54 -6.95 -6.57
C GLY A 349 -7.15 -5.54 -6.61
N GLY A 350 -8.45 -5.45 -6.29
CA GLY A 350 -9.22 -4.20 -6.26
C GLY A 350 -9.55 -3.72 -4.84
N PHE A 351 -8.67 -4.00 -3.86
CA PHE A 351 -8.81 -3.68 -2.43
C PHE A 351 -7.47 -3.27 -1.82
N ASN A 352 -7.54 -2.64 -0.64
CA ASN A 352 -6.36 -2.40 0.18
C ASN A 352 -5.68 -3.73 0.56
N PRO A 353 -4.38 -3.93 0.30
CA PRO A 353 -3.77 -5.26 0.28
C PRO A 353 -3.33 -5.79 1.65
N ALA A 354 -3.41 -5.01 2.72
CA ALA A 354 -2.84 -5.35 4.03
C ALA A 354 -3.30 -6.70 4.58
N LEU A 355 -4.58 -7.07 4.41
CA LEU A 355 -5.11 -8.35 4.88
C LEU A 355 -4.47 -9.53 4.13
N THR A 356 -4.31 -9.42 2.82
CA THR A 356 -3.64 -10.42 1.98
C THR A 356 -2.16 -10.54 2.33
N ILE A 357 -1.46 -9.41 2.53
CA ILE A 357 -0.05 -9.41 2.98
C ILE A 357 0.09 -10.15 4.30
N MET A 358 -0.77 -9.89 5.28
CA MET A 358 -0.76 -10.58 6.57
C MET A 358 -1.07 -12.08 6.42
N ALA A 359 -2.03 -12.46 5.59
CA ALA A 359 -2.36 -13.86 5.34
C ALA A 359 -1.18 -14.61 4.72
N LEU A 360 -0.49 -14.02 3.75
CA LEU A 360 0.73 -14.58 3.16
C LEU A 360 1.86 -14.68 4.20
N ALA A 361 2.00 -13.71 5.10
CA ALA A 361 2.98 -13.76 6.17
C ALA A 361 2.72 -14.91 7.15
N PHE A 362 1.47 -15.14 7.53
CA PHE A 362 1.09 -16.31 8.33
C PHE A 362 1.39 -17.63 7.61
N ARG A 363 1.05 -17.73 6.33
CA ARG A 363 1.35 -18.91 5.51
C ARG A 363 2.85 -19.20 5.43
N THR A 364 3.69 -18.18 5.24
CA THR A 364 5.15 -18.32 5.25
C THR A 364 5.66 -18.79 6.61
N ALA A 365 5.13 -18.21 7.71
CA ALA A 365 5.50 -18.59 9.06
C ALA A 365 5.11 -20.04 9.40
N GLU A 366 3.90 -20.47 9.04
CA GLU A 366 3.44 -21.85 9.20
C GLU A 366 4.32 -22.84 8.41
N HIS A 367 4.67 -22.49 7.17
CA HIS A 367 5.59 -23.29 6.36
C HIS A 367 6.97 -23.44 7.01
N LEU A 368 7.54 -22.34 7.53
CA LEU A 368 8.83 -22.36 8.23
C LEU A 368 8.79 -23.17 9.53
N LEU A 369 7.68 -23.18 10.25
CA LEU A 369 7.52 -23.97 11.46
C LEU A 369 7.33 -25.46 11.17
N ALA A 370 6.75 -25.82 10.03
CA ALA A 370 6.54 -27.20 9.61
C ALA A 370 7.77 -27.82 8.92
N SER A 371 8.72 -27.01 8.47
CA SER A 371 9.96 -27.45 7.82
C SER A 371 11.09 -27.48 8.87
N PRO A 372 11.67 -28.65 9.17
CA PRO A 372 12.69 -28.79 10.22
C PRO A 372 14.03 -28.09 9.89
#